data_84b5b66bb0f2d9666235d9f9c60ab398
#
_entry.id   84b5b66bb0f2d9666235d9f9c60ab398
#
_cell.length_a   1.000
_cell.length_b   1.000
_cell.length_c   1.000
_cell.angle_alpha   90.00
_cell.angle_beta   90.00
_cell.angle_gamma   90.00
#
_symmetry.space_group_name_H-M   'P 1'
#
loop_
_entity.id
_entity.type
_entity.pdbx_description
1 polymer ?
#
loop_
_entity_poly.entity_id
_entity_poly.type
_entity_poly.pdbx_seq_one_letter_code
_entity_poly.pdbx_strand_id
1 'polypeptide(L)'
;QTCALPILLLHVREYDKEMHQPLVTRAKVLSGMDIAKKRVPQDGHFKEMIDGICLDVRTSVVPTIFGEKMVLRLLNMKTEIDHGKTFGMREKNYEKMKRILRSPGGILYLTGPTGCGKTTTLYMILEYLAKQPVNIVTIEDPVERYLPGISQMQVNEQAGITFEAGLRAVLRQDPDIIMVGETR
;
A
#
# COMPACT_ATOMS: atom_id res chain seq x y z
N GLN A 1 -15.88 -2.76 -1.11
CA GLN A 1 -14.91 -2.14 -0.21
C GLN A 1 -15.55 -0.92 0.38
N THR A 2 -15.91 -1.03 1.61
CA THR A 2 -16.24 0.12 2.41
C THR A 2 -14.95 0.89 2.64
N CYS A 3 -14.76 1.99 1.95
CA CYS A 3 -13.91 3.07 2.38
C CYS A 3 -14.57 3.71 3.59
N ALA A 4 -14.67 2.96 4.67
CA ALA A 4 -15.01 3.50 5.95
C ALA A 4 -13.71 4.05 6.52
N LEU A 5 -13.49 5.34 6.37
CA LEU A 5 -12.86 6.05 7.46
C LEU A 5 -13.64 5.61 8.69
N PRO A 6 -13.00 5.04 9.72
CA PRO A 6 -13.71 4.66 10.93
C PRO A 6 -14.22 5.93 11.58
N ILE A 7 -15.45 6.30 11.24
CA ILE A 7 -16.17 7.42 11.84
C ILE A 7 -16.48 7.07 13.30
N LEU A 8 -16.43 5.78 13.64
CA LEU A 8 -16.73 5.25 14.97
C LEU A 8 -15.65 4.26 15.40
N LEU A 9 -15.14 4.46 16.61
CA LEU A 9 -14.35 3.46 17.31
C LEU A 9 -15.32 2.41 17.86
N LEU A 10 -15.14 1.16 17.42
CA LEU A 10 -15.91 0.04 17.93
C LEU A 10 -15.08 -0.65 19.03
N HIS A 11 -15.70 -0.83 20.19
CA HIS A 11 -15.14 -1.67 21.25
C HIS A 11 -15.26 -3.13 20.82
N VAL A 12 -14.12 -3.82 20.65
CA VAL A 12 -14.10 -5.21 20.15
C VAL A 12 -13.85 -6.17 21.32
N ARG A 13 -12.85 -5.90 22.15
CA ARG A 13 -12.45 -6.79 23.24
C ARG A 13 -11.66 -6.05 24.31
N GLU A 14 -11.83 -6.47 25.55
CA GLU A 14 -10.99 -6.07 26.68
C GLU A 14 -10.04 -7.20 27.08
N TYR A 15 -8.88 -6.81 27.54
CA TYR A 15 -7.86 -7.70 28.08
C TYR A 15 -7.42 -7.19 29.46
N ASP A 16 -7.01 -8.07 30.32
CA ASP A 16 -6.42 -7.71 31.61
C ASP A 16 -5.17 -6.85 31.39
N LYS A 17 -4.96 -5.91 32.29
CA LYS A 17 -3.82 -4.97 32.22
C LYS A 17 -2.46 -5.69 32.10
N GLU A 18 -2.34 -6.87 32.72
CA GLU A 18 -1.13 -7.70 32.68
C GLU A 18 -0.81 -8.17 31.23
N MET A 19 -1.82 -8.34 30.38
CA MET A 19 -1.64 -8.75 28.98
C MET A 19 -1.14 -7.64 28.07
N HIS A 20 -1.21 -6.38 28.50
CA HIS A 20 -0.85 -5.25 27.67
C HIS A 20 0.61 -5.31 27.21
N GLN A 21 1.54 -5.44 28.15
CA GLN A 21 2.98 -5.45 27.82
C GLN A 21 3.39 -6.68 26.96
N PRO A 22 2.94 -7.91 27.25
CA PRO A 22 3.18 -9.05 26.37
C PRO A 22 2.67 -8.86 24.95
N LEU A 23 1.46 -8.30 24.77
CA LEU A 23 0.88 -8.05 23.44
C LEU A 23 1.70 -7.03 22.64
N VAL A 24 2.06 -5.90 23.26
CA VAL A 24 2.90 -4.87 22.61
C VAL A 24 4.28 -5.44 22.27
N THR A 25 4.91 -6.18 23.18
CA THR A 25 6.21 -6.81 22.95
C THR A 25 6.14 -7.79 21.77
N ARG A 26 5.11 -8.64 21.73
CA ARG A 26 4.92 -9.59 20.63
C ARG A 26 4.76 -8.89 19.29
N ALA A 27 3.97 -7.82 19.22
CA ALA A 27 3.79 -7.04 18.01
C ALA A 27 5.08 -6.34 17.57
N LYS A 28 5.86 -5.79 18.52
CA LYS A 28 7.19 -5.21 18.24
C LYS A 28 8.13 -6.23 17.60
N VAL A 29 8.21 -7.43 18.18
CA VAL A 29 9.04 -8.53 17.66
C VAL A 29 8.63 -8.89 16.23
N LEU A 30 7.33 -9.08 15.98
CA LEU A 30 6.82 -9.41 14.65
C LEU A 30 7.11 -8.30 13.63
N SER A 31 7.02 -7.04 14.06
CA SER A 31 7.22 -5.86 13.20
C SER A 31 8.69 -5.44 13.06
N GLY A 32 9.64 -6.17 13.63
CA GLY A 32 11.07 -5.84 13.58
C GLY A 32 11.47 -4.62 14.39
N MET A 33 10.67 -4.22 15.38
CA MET A 33 10.94 -3.07 16.25
C MET A 33 11.86 -3.44 17.41
N ASP A 34 12.53 -2.45 17.95
CA ASP A 34 13.39 -2.58 19.13
C ASP A 34 12.53 -2.65 20.43
N ILE A 35 12.52 -3.82 21.08
CA ILE A 35 11.75 -4.06 22.32
C ILE A 35 12.30 -3.31 23.54
N ALA A 36 13.57 -2.92 23.51
CA ALA A 36 14.20 -2.18 24.60
C ALA A 36 13.79 -0.69 24.58
N LYS A 37 13.46 -0.15 23.43
CA LYS A 37 13.04 1.24 23.28
C LYS A 37 11.54 1.38 23.57
N LYS A 38 11.21 1.85 24.77
CA LYS A 38 9.82 2.04 25.24
C LYS A 38 9.33 3.49 25.26
N ARG A 39 10.23 4.46 25.05
CA ARG A 39 9.93 5.89 25.22
C ARG A 39 10.00 6.69 23.91
N VAL A 40 10.14 6.03 22.80
CA VAL A 40 10.19 6.64 21.46
C VAL A 40 9.16 5.99 20.55
N PRO A 41 8.55 6.76 19.65
CA PRO A 41 7.70 6.18 18.61
C PRO A 41 8.51 5.21 17.74
N GLN A 42 7.86 4.14 17.32
CA GLN A 42 8.43 3.15 16.41
C GLN A 42 7.36 2.68 15.43
N ASP A 43 7.77 2.50 14.20
CA ASP A 43 6.94 1.95 13.13
C ASP A 43 7.59 0.69 12.57
N GLY A 44 6.77 -0.23 12.11
CA GLY A 44 7.22 -1.48 11.51
C GLY A 44 6.10 -2.17 10.78
N HIS A 45 6.39 -3.31 10.18
CA HIS A 45 5.39 -4.10 9.49
C HIS A 45 5.76 -5.59 9.51
N PHE A 46 4.78 -6.44 9.32
CA PHE A 46 4.97 -7.87 9.15
C PHE A 46 3.86 -8.46 8.28
N LYS A 47 4.13 -9.61 7.71
CA LYS A 47 3.14 -10.37 6.93
C LYS A 47 2.72 -11.59 7.70
N GLU A 48 1.42 -11.87 7.73
CA GLU A 48 0.86 -13.02 8.41
C GLU A 48 -0.23 -13.67 7.56
N MET A 49 -0.31 -14.99 7.64
CA MET A 49 -1.38 -15.76 6.98
C MET A 49 -2.47 -16.07 8.00
N ILE A 50 -3.64 -15.47 7.84
CA ILE A 50 -4.81 -15.71 8.70
C ILE A 50 -5.94 -16.23 7.81
N ASP A 51 -6.44 -17.42 8.13
CA ASP A 51 -7.54 -18.09 7.40
C ASP A 51 -7.30 -18.15 5.86
N GLY A 52 -6.06 -18.38 5.45
CA GLY A 52 -5.68 -18.43 4.03
C GLY A 52 -5.54 -17.06 3.34
N ILE A 53 -5.74 -15.97 4.09
CA ILE A 53 -5.57 -14.60 3.62
C ILE A 53 -4.19 -14.10 4.05
N CYS A 54 -3.39 -13.64 3.09
CA CYS A 54 -2.13 -12.96 3.38
C CYS A 54 -2.43 -11.49 3.75
N LEU A 55 -2.18 -11.14 5.00
CA LEU A 55 -2.29 -9.78 5.50
C LEU A 55 -0.91 -9.14 5.63
N ASP A 56 -0.76 -7.93 5.14
CA ASP A 56 0.34 -7.04 5.50
C ASP A 56 -0.15 -6.16 6.64
N VAL A 57 0.48 -6.29 7.79
CA VAL A 57 0.11 -5.58 9.02
C VAL A 57 1.14 -4.49 9.28
N ARG A 58 0.71 -3.24 9.17
CA ARG A 58 1.54 -2.09 9.57
C ARG A 58 1.25 -1.75 11.01
N THR A 59 2.31 -1.62 11.76
CA THR A 59 2.27 -1.40 13.20
C THR A 59 2.92 -0.07 13.53
N SER A 60 2.22 0.78 14.27
CA SER A 60 2.77 1.99 14.87
C SER A 60 2.62 1.93 16.38
N VAL A 61 3.70 2.17 17.10
CA VAL A 61 3.74 2.18 18.57
C VAL A 61 4.20 3.52 19.06
N VAL A 62 3.44 4.14 19.94
CA VAL A 62 3.79 5.44 20.54
C VAL A 62 3.72 5.37 22.08
N PRO A 63 4.66 6.01 22.79
CA PRO A 63 4.58 6.10 24.24
C PRO A 63 3.43 7.02 24.67
N THR A 64 2.70 6.62 25.70
CA THR A 64 1.69 7.44 26.36
C THR A 64 1.89 7.42 27.88
N ILE A 65 1.17 8.27 28.60
CA ILE A 65 1.18 8.29 30.07
C ILE A 65 0.65 6.99 30.70
N PHE A 66 -0.11 6.18 29.96
CA PHE A 66 -0.69 4.91 30.42
C PHE A 66 0.09 3.68 29.93
N GLY A 67 1.21 3.88 29.24
CA GLY A 67 1.97 2.84 28.57
C GLY A 67 2.05 3.06 27.06
N GLU A 68 2.51 2.06 26.33
CA GLU A 68 2.64 2.16 24.88
C GLU A 68 1.28 1.93 24.19
N LYS A 69 0.83 2.89 23.39
CA LYS A 69 -0.33 2.71 22.51
C LYS A 69 0.14 2.12 21.20
N MET A 70 -0.57 1.11 20.72
CA MET A 70 -0.29 0.44 19.46
C MET A 70 -1.46 0.59 18.48
N VAL A 71 -1.14 0.85 17.22
CA VAL A 71 -2.09 0.86 16.10
C VAL A 71 -1.64 -0.16 15.08
N LEU A 72 -2.55 -1.04 14.69
CA LEU A 72 -2.34 -2.03 13.63
C LEU A 72 -3.24 -1.69 12.44
N ARG A 73 -2.65 -1.49 11.27
CA ARG A 73 -3.39 -1.34 10.02
C ARG A 73 -3.29 -2.65 9.24
N LEU A 74 -4.41 -3.29 9.02
CA LEU A 74 -4.50 -4.55 8.29
C LEU A 74 -4.72 -4.26 6.81
N LEU A 75 -3.79 -4.66 5.96
CA LEU A 75 -3.90 -4.54 4.52
C LEU A 75 -4.03 -5.94 3.91
N ASN A 76 -5.13 -6.18 3.20
CA ASN A 76 -5.33 -7.45 2.51
C ASN A 76 -4.60 -7.43 1.16
N MET A 77 -3.56 -8.27 1.04
CA MET A 77 -2.74 -8.38 -0.18
C MET A 77 -3.44 -9.11 -1.33
N LYS A 78 -4.50 -9.85 -1.04
CA LYS A 78 -5.24 -10.67 -2.02
C LYS A 78 -6.60 -10.11 -2.39
N THR A 79 -6.84 -8.82 -2.24
CA THR A 79 -8.12 -8.27 -2.69
C THR A 79 -8.19 -8.43 -4.21
N GLU A 80 -8.85 -9.50 -4.67
CA GLU A 80 -9.32 -9.57 -6.04
C GLU A 80 -10.30 -8.41 -6.20
N ILE A 81 -9.90 -7.39 -6.92
CA ILE A 81 -10.82 -6.34 -7.30
C ILE A 81 -11.61 -6.95 -8.45
N ASP A 82 -12.92 -7.15 -8.24
CA ASP A 82 -13.82 -7.45 -9.37
C ASP A 82 -13.78 -6.23 -10.30
N HIS A 83 -12.98 -6.36 -11.30
CA HIS A 83 -12.67 -5.30 -12.24
C HIS A 83 -13.80 -4.98 -13.16
N GLY A 84 -15.02 -5.28 -12.92
CA GLY A 84 -16.07 -5.02 -13.90
C GLY A 84 -15.49 -4.55 -15.25
N LYS A 85 -16.04 -4.84 -16.34
CA LYS A 85 -15.47 -4.59 -17.68
C LYS A 85 -14.97 -3.17 -17.95
N THR A 86 -15.25 -2.20 -17.08
CA THR A 86 -15.08 -0.76 -17.30
C THR A 86 -14.27 -0.02 -16.24
N PHE A 87 -13.47 -0.71 -15.40
CA PHE A 87 -12.78 -0.09 -14.24
C PHE A 87 -13.73 0.66 -13.29
N GLY A 88 -15.01 0.25 -13.21
CA GLY A 88 -16.05 0.98 -12.48
C GLY A 88 -16.46 2.31 -13.11
N MET A 89 -16.00 2.62 -14.31
CA MET A 89 -16.34 3.84 -15.04
C MET A 89 -17.59 3.64 -15.91
N ARG A 90 -18.27 4.75 -16.23
CA ARG A 90 -19.27 4.74 -17.31
C ARG A 90 -18.61 4.40 -18.65
N GLU A 91 -19.26 3.63 -19.50
CA GLU A 91 -18.73 3.14 -20.78
C GLU A 91 -18.03 4.23 -21.61
N LYS A 92 -18.67 5.39 -21.77
CA LYS A 92 -18.08 6.55 -22.47
C LYS A 92 -16.72 7.00 -21.92
N ASN A 93 -16.56 6.97 -20.60
CA ASN A 93 -15.31 7.37 -19.94
C ASN A 93 -14.25 6.27 -20.04
N TYR A 94 -14.68 5.03 -19.97
CA TYR A 94 -13.80 3.88 -20.18
C TYR A 94 -13.21 3.86 -21.58
N GLU A 95 -14.00 4.12 -22.63
CA GLU A 95 -13.51 4.23 -24.00
C GLU A 95 -12.51 5.40 -24.18
N LYS A 96 -12.73 6.51 -23.48
CA LYS A 96 -11.75 7.62 -23.46
C LYS A 96 -10.46 7.19 -22.77
N MET A 97 -10.54 6.51 -21.64
CA MET A 97 -9.38 6.00 -20.91
C MET A 97 -8.57 5.03 -21.79
N LYS A 98 -9.22 4.08 -22.44
CA LYS A 98 -8.52 3.16 -23.36
C LYS A 98 -7.76 3.88 -24.48
N ARG A 99 -8.33 4.96 -25.02
CA ARG A 99 -7.63 5.78 -26.04
C ARG A 99 -6.40 6.46 -25.47
N ILE A 100 -6.49 7.00 -24.24
CA ILE A 100 -5.35 7.60 -23.54
C ILE A 100 -4.26 6.56 -23.30
N LEU A 101 -4.62 5.37 -22.81
CA LEU A 101 -3.68 4.29 -22.52
C LEU A 101 -3.00 3.69 -23.77
N ARG A 102 -3.54 3.92 -24.95
CA ARG A 102 -2.93 3.52 -26.24
C ARG A 102 -2.03 4.62 -26.84
N SER A 103 -1.94 5.78 -26.19
CA SER A 103 -1.04 6.84 -26.65
C SER A 103 0.41 6.38 -26.51
N PRO A 104 1.28 6.66 -27.49
CA PRO A 104 2.68 6.26 -27.45
C PRO A 104 3.50 6.97 -26.38
N GLY A 105 2.97 8.01 -25.75
CA GLY A 105 3.61 8.72 -24.66
C GLY A 105 2.68 9.75 -24.04
N GLY A 106 2.97 10.12 -22.80
CA GLY A 106 2.20 11.09 -22.05
C GLY A 106 2.31 10.88 -20.55
N ILE A 107 1.64 11.72 -19.78
CA ILE A 107 1.57 11.64 -18.32
C ILE A 107 0.10 11.59 -17.93
N LEU A 108 -0.25 10.62 -17.07
CA LEU A 108 -1.58 10.48 -16.51
C LEU A 108 -1.52 10.78 -15.01
N TYR A 109 -2.25 11.80 -14.57
CA TYR A 109 -2.42 12.11 -13.16
C TYR A 109 -3.78 11.67 -12.65
N LEU A 110 -3.80 10.93 -11.55
CA LEU A 110 -4.99 10.61 -10.78
C LEU A 110 -5.03 11.45 -9.51
N THR A 111 -5.98 12.35 -9.42
CA THR A 111 -6.14 13.26 -8.28
C THR A 111 -7.46 13.03 -7.56
N GLY A 112 -7.50 13.37 -6.28
CA GLY A 112 -8.71 13.25 -5.47
C GLY A 112 -8.40 13.04 -3.98
N PRO A 113 -9.41 13.13 -3.11
CA PRO A 113 -9.23 12.94 -1.67
C PRO A 113 -8.81 11.51 -1.32
N THR A 114 -8.37 11.32 -0.07
CA THR A 114 -8.06 9.99 0.46
C THR A 114 -9.29 9.09 0.37
N GLY A 115 -9.10 7.85 -0.04
CA GLY A 115 -10.17 6.86 -0.13
C GLY A 115 -11.08 6.96 -1.35
N CYS A 116 -10.86 7.89 -2.29
CA CYS A 116 -11.68 7.98 -3.51
C CYS A 116 -11.36 6.93 -4.59
N GLY A 117 -10.41 6.02 -4.33
CA GLY A 117 -10.08 4.91 -5.22
C GLY A 117 -8.93 5.18 -6.22
N LYS A 118 -8.06 6.18 -5.95
CA LYS A 118 -6.90 6.47 -6.81
C LYS A 118 -6.03 5.24 -7.04
N THR A 119 -5.52 4.64 -5.96
CA THR A 119 -4.66 3.45 -6.01
C THR A 119 -5.37 2.29 -6.68
N THR A 120 -6.64 2.05 -6.35
CA THR A 120 -7.45 1.02 -7.01
C THR A 120 -7.49 1.21 -8.52
N THR A 121 -7.76 2.43 -8.99
CA THR A 121 -7.81 2.75 -10.43
C THR A 121 -6.44 2.58 -11.08
N LEU A 122 -5.35 3.01 -10.42
CA LEU A 122 -3.98 2.81 -10.91
C LEU A 122 -3.66 1.32 -11.10
N TYR A 123 -3.94 0.50 -10.08
CA TYR A 123 -3.69 -0.94 -10.18
C TYR A 123 -4.51 -1.61 -11.30
N MET A 124 -5.76 -1.21 -11.48
CA MET A 124 -6.59 -1.71 -12.60
C MET A 124 -6.00 -1.34 -13.96
N ILE A 125 -5.50 -0.11 -14.11
CA ILE A 125 -4.81 0.35 -15.32
C ILE A 125 -3.54 -0.48 -15.54
N LEU A 126 -2.72 -0.66 -14.52
CA LEU A 126 -1.49 -1.44 -14.60
C LEU A 126 -1.75 -2.89 -14.98
N GLU A 127 -2.76 -3.54 -14.40
CA GLU A 127 -3.17 -4.90 -14.78
C GLU A 127 -3.68 -4.99 -16.23
N TYR A 128 -4.34 -3.95 -16.70
CA TYR A 128 -4.76 -3.89 -18.11
C TYR A 128 -3.55 -3.77 -19.04
N LEU A 129 -2.57 -2.92 -18.70
CA LEU A 129 -1.36 -2.69 -19.48
C LEU A 129 -0.40 -3.88 -19.42
N ALA A 130 -0.29 -4.56 -18.29
CA ALA A 130 0.55 -5.75 -18.11
C ALA A 130 0.14 -6.96 -18.97
N LYS A 131 -1.05 -6.92 -19.59
CA LYS A 131 -1.46 -7.92 -20.59
C LYS A 131 -0.76 -7.74 -21.94
N GLN A 132 -0.06 -6.63 -22.13
CA GLN A 132 0.73 -6.33 -23.33
C GLN A 132 2.22 -6.63 -23.07
N PRO A 133 3.02 -6.86 -24.09
CA PRO A 133 4.46 -7.10 -23.93
C PRO A 133 5.21 -5.78 -23.68
N VAL A 134 5.01 -5.19 -22.50
CA VAL A 134 5.59 -3.92 -22.09
C VAL A 134 6.31 -4.06 -20.75
N ASN A 135 7.42 -3.35 -20.56
CA ASN A 135 8.15 -3.28 -19.32
C ASN A 135 7.54 -2.21 -18.40
N ILE A 136 6.86 -2.65 -17.36
CA ILE A 136 6.21 -1.77 -16.38
C ILE A 136 7.00 -1.79 -15.08
N VAL A 137 7.36 -0.61 -14.59
CA VAL A 137 8.02 -0.44 -13.29
C VAL A 137 7.22 0.52 -12.42
N THR A 138 7.05 0.19 -11.15
CA THR A 138 6.40 1.07 -10.17
C THR A 138 7.36 1.48 -9.07
N ILE A 139 7.11 2.65 -8.48
CA ILE A 139 7.77 3.15 -7.27
C ILE A 139 6.68 3.56 -6.30
N GLU A 140 6.62 2.91 -5.14
CA GLU A 140 5.49 2.99 -4.22
C GLU A 140 5.94 3.13 -2.76
N ASP A 141 5.15 3.82 -1.95
CA ASP A 141 5.37 3.96 -0.51
C ASP A 141 4.08 3.72 0.28
N PRO A 142 3.87 2.46 0.59
CA PRO A 142 4.48 1.25 0.08
C PRO A 142 3.68 0.58 -1.05
N VAL A 143 4.20 -0.54 -1.54
CA VAL A 143 3.43 -1.45 -2.41
C VAL A 143 2.22 -1.99 -1.65
N GLU A 144 1.01 -1.69 -2.13
CA GLU A 144 -0.23 -2.12 -1.47
C GLU A 144 -0.68 -3.53 -1.89
N ARG A 145 -0.31 -3.95 -3.10
CA ARG A 145 -0.68 -5.24 -3.65
C ARG A 145 0.36 -5.72 -4.66
N TYR A 146 0.66 -7.01 -4.67
CA TYR A 146 1.52 -7.62 -5.69
C TYR A 146 0.78 -7.71 -7.03
N LEU A 147 1.44 -7.26 -8.09
CA LEU A 147 0.96 -7.35 -9.47
C LEU A 147 1.91 -8.25 -10.29
N PRO A 148 1.44 -9.43 -10.75
CA PRO A 148 2.24 -10.31 -11.59
C PRO A 148 2.68 -9.62 -12.89
N GLY A 149 3.95 -9.79 -13.27
CA GLY A 149 4.50 -9.22 -14.51
C GLY A 149 4.88 -7.75 -14.42
N ILE A 150 4.85 -7.14 -13.24
CA ILE A 150 5.22 -5.75 -12.99
C ILE A 150 6.39 -5.71 -12.01
N SER A 151 7.41 -4.91 -12.30
CA SER A 151 8.53 -4.67 -11.39
C SER A 151 8.16 -3.58 -10.39
N GLN A 152 7.79 -3.98 -9.16
CA GLN A 152 7.34 -3.06 -8.12
C GLN A 152 8.48 -2.76 -7.14
N MET A 153 8.90 -1.49 -7.09
CA MET A 153 9.91 -0.98 -6.16
C MET A 153 9.22 -0.30 -4.98
N GLN A 154 9.58 -0.71 -3.78
CA GLN A 154 9.11 -0.05 -2.56
C GLN A 154 10.15 0.93 -2.04
N VAL A 155 9.71 2.14 -1.70
CA VAL A 155 10.53 3.14 -1.00
C VAL A 155 11.02 2.59 0.33
N ASN A 156 12.28 2.82 0.63
CA ASN A 156 12.93 2.49 1.91
C ASN A 156 13.99 3.54 2.21
N GLU A 157 13.61 4.58 2.92
CA GLU A 157 14.50 5.70 3.25
C GLU A 157 15.72 5.27 4.06
N GLN A 158 15.59 4.26 4.93
CA GLN A 158 16.71 3.74 5.72
C GLN A 158 17.77 3.08 4.84
N ALA A 159 17.36 2.49 3.71
CA ALA A 159 18.26 1.92 2.70
C ALA A 159 18.65 2.93 1.62
N GLY A 160 18.24 4.20 1.72
CA GLY A 160 18.50 5.24 0.72
C GLY A 160 17.63 5.13 -0.54
N ILE A 161 16.59 4.31 -0.53
CA ILE A 161 15.65 4.16 -1.65
C ILE A 161 14.53 5.17 -1.44
N THR A 162 14.71 6.38 -1.97
CA THR A 162 13.69 7.43 -2.03
C THR A 162 12.95 7.40 -3.36
N PHE A 163 11.84 8.13 -3.50
CA PHE A 163 11.17 8.31 -4.80
C PHE A 163 12.12 8.86 -5.88
N GLU A 164 12.95 9.86 -5.53
CA GLU A 164 13.90 10.45 -6.47
C GLU A 164 14.99 9.45 -6.87
N ALA A 165 15.63 8.78 -5.91
CA ALA A 165 16.66 7.78 -6.19
C ALA A 165 16.09 6.60 -6.99
N GLY A 166 14.89 6.16 -6.63
CA GLY A 166 14.15 5.12 -7.32
C GLY A 166 13.85 5.49 -8.76
N LEU A 167 13.31 6.69 -9.01
CA LEU A 167 13.00 7.17 -10.36
C LEU A 167 14.26 7.24 -11.23
N ARG A 168 15.36 7.79 -10.71
CA ARG A 168 16.65 7.81 -11.42
C ARG A 168 17.16 6.40 -11.76
N ALA A 169 16.94 5.43 -10.89
CA ALA A 169 17.32 4.04 -11.15
C ALA A 169 16.42 3.40 -12.20
N VAL A 170 15.12 3.60 -12.11
CA VAL A 170 14.12 3.03 -13.04
C VAL A 170 14.35 3.51 -14.48
N LEU A 171 14.72 4.76 -14.69
CA LEU A 171 15.04 5.31 -16.03
C LEU A 171 16.19 4.55 -16.74
N ARG A 172 16.99 3.79 -16.03
CA ARG A 172 18.06 2.94 -16.60
C ARG A 172 17.66 1.49 -16.79
N GLN A 173 16.39 1.14 -16.51
CA GLN A 173 15.84 -0.20 -16.64
C GLN A 173 15.01 -0.38 -17.92
N ASP A 174 15.14 0.58 -18.85
CA ASP A 174 14.43 0.58 -20.14
C ASP A 174 12.91 0.38 -20.00
N PRO A 175 12.24 1.17 -19.14
CA PRO A 175 10.82 1.01 -18.89
C PRO A 175 9.98 1.63 -20.01
N ASP A 176 8.94 0.93 -20.46
CA ASP A 176 7.90 1.49 -21.32
C ASP A 176 6.91 2.33 -20.51
N ILE A 177 6.64 1.90 -19.26
CA ILE A 177 5.67 2.53 -18.38
C ILE A 177 6.27 2.65 -16.98
N ILE A 178 6.19 3.84 -16.40
CA ILE A 178 6.58 4.10 -15.02
C ILE A 178 5.35 4.57 -14.26
N MET A 179 5.07 3.95 -13.11
CA MET A 179 4.08 4.44 -12.15
C MET A 179 4.79 4.94 -10.90
N VAL A 180 4.44 6.16 -10.48
CA VAL A 180 4.88 6.75 -9.21
C VAL A 180 3.67 6.84 -8.30
N GLY A 181 3.75 6.21 -7.13
CA GLY A 181 2.62 6.06 -6.22
C GLY A 181 2.08 7.39 -5.70
N GLU A 182 2.97 8.35 -5.48
CA GLU A 182 2.61 9.74 -5.13
C GLU A 182 3.67 10.73 -5.61
N THR A 183 3.23 11.98 -5.82
CA THR A 183 4.10 13.14 -6.08
C THR A 183 3.86 14.17 -4.99
N ARG A 184 4.91 14.64 -4.37
CA ARG A 184 4.90 15.70 -3.35
C ARG A 184 5.53 16.97 -3.90
#